data_ac5932dd20c0c288ebc9394c8a134abe
#
_entry.id   ac5932dd20c0c288ebc9394c8a134abe
#
_cell.length_a   1.000
_cell.length_b   1.000
_cell.length_c   1.000
_cell.angle_alpha   90.00
_cell.angle_beta   90.00
_cell.angle_gamma   90.00
#
_symmetry.space_group_name_H-M   'P 1'
#
loop_
_entity.id
_entity.type
_entity.pdbx_description
1 polymer ?
#
loop_
_entity_poly.entity_id
_entity_poly.type
_entity_poly.pdbx_seq_one_letter_code
_entity_poly.pdbx_strand_id
1 'polypeptide(L)'
;NGLLVRVMEKPGFAKRYAFVAADYGSIDAEFFLNGKKYTTPQGVAHYLEHKMFDLPEGNAMQEFAKYAGANNAFTSYTMTAYYVECTEHLEENFEILLRMVTTGYFTDESVQKERGIIAQEIKMYEDSADSAVMENLFRIMYQNHPVRNNIAGTVESIEEITADTLKLCHDAFYDPSNLIVCVIGDVDAASVIEQARRLTPAGKKPQFARCYGAPEPEQVQTR
;
A
#
# COMPACT_ATOMS: atom_id res chain seq x y z
N ASN A 1 10.44 11.61 13.42
CA ASN A 1 10.06 10.23 13.11
C ASN A 1 10.55 9.76 11.74
N GLY A 2 10.98 10.67 10.83
CA GLY A 2 11.51 10.34 9.51
C GLY A 2 10.50 10.47 8.37
N LEU A 3 9.23 10.78 8.65
CA LEU A 3 8.21 11.01 7.63
C LEU A 3 8.62 12.13 6.68
N LEU A 4 8.59 11.87 5.38
CA LEU A 4 8.79 12.88 4.35
C LEU A 4 7.45 13.50 3.99
N VAL A 5 7.30 14.81 4.23
CA VAL A 5 6.09 15.56 3.89
C VAL A 5 6.42 16.57 2.80
N ARG A 6 5.66 16.53 1.70
CA ARG A 6 5.73 17.47 0.59
C ARG A 6 4.40 18.20 0.44
N VAL A 7 4.43 19.50 0.40
CA VAL A 7 3.22 20.31 0.22
C VAL A 7 3.41 21.20 -1.02
N MET A 8 2.38 21.23 -1.86
CA MET A 8 2.32 22.12 -3.01
C MET A 8 1.10 23.04 -2.88
N GLU A 9 1.32 24.23 -2.44
CA GLU A 9 0.28 25.24 -2.33
C GLU A 9 -0.19 25.71 -3.71
N LYS A 10 -1.49 25.69 -3.93
CA LYS A 10 -2.17 26.11 -5.15
C LYS A 10 -3.35 27.02 -4.80
N PRO A 11 -3.09 28.28 -4.47
CA PRO A 11 -4.15 29.22 -4.08
C PRO A 11 -5.26 29.32 -5.12
N GLY A 12 -6.50 29.28 -4.66
CA GLY A 12 -7.70 29.36 -5.50
C GLY A 12 -8.13 28.06 -6.18
N PHE A 13 -7.41 26.95 -6.00
CA PHE A 13 -7.89 25.64 -6.47
C PHE A 13 -8.98 25.11 -5.54
N ALA A 14 -10.13 24.78 -6.11
CA ALA A 14 -11.25 24.24 -5.33
C ALA A 14 -10.95 22.83 -4.80
N LYS A 15 -10.33 21.95 -5.61
CA LYS A 15 -9.94 20.60 -5.20
C LYS A 15 -8.63 20.61 -4.41
N ARG A 16 -8.62 19.83 -3.34
CA ARG A 16 -7.45 19.50 -2.52
C ARG A 16 -7.23 18.00 -2.58
N TYR A 17 -5.97 17.60 -2.60
CA TYR A 17 -5.55 16.22 -2.74
C TYR A 17 -4.52 15.88 -1.68
N ALA A 18 -4.75 14.84 -0.91
CA ALA A 18 -3.77 14.29 0.02
C ALA A 18 -3.47 12.83 -0.35
N PHE A 19 -2.19 12.49 -0.35
CA PHE A 19 -1.65 11.22 -0.80
C PHE A 19 -0.60 10.72 0.19
N VAL A 20 -0.67 9.45 0.57
CA VAL A 20 0.34 8.76 1.38
C VAL A 20 0.77 7.51 0.64
N ALA A 21 2.08 7.35 0.44
CA ALA A 21 2.63 6.12 -0.13
C ALA A 21 3.64 5.48 0.81
N ALA A 22 3.58 4.16 0.89
CA ALA A 22 4.61 3.32 1.47
C ALA A 22 5.55 2.84 0.34
N ASP A 23 6.86 2.90 0.56
CA ASP A 23 7.87 2.26 -0.29
C ASP A 23 7.83 0.74 -0.03
N TYR A 24 6.73 0.11 -0.46
CA TYR A 24 6.41 -1.30 -0.33
C TYR A 24 5.43 -1.70 -1.42
N GLY A 25 5.77 -2.69 -2.23
CA GLY A 25 4.95 -3.17 -3.32
C GLY A 25 4.99 -4.68 -3.47
N SER A 26 4.40 -5.19 -4.56
CA SER A 26 4.24 -6.63 -4.77
C SER A 26 5.56 -7.38 -4.94
N ILE A 27 6.65 -6.71 -5.32
CA ILE A 27 7.97 -7.34 -5.45
C ILE A 27 8.69 -7.54 -4.10
N ASP A 28 8.22 -6.94 -3.03
CA ASP A 28 8.83 -6.99 -1.69
C ASP A 28 8.36 -8.22 -0.88
N ALA A 29 8.10 -9.35 -1.56
CA ALA A 29 7.65 -10.59 -0.91
C ALA A 29 8.76 -11.29 -0.09
N GLU A 30 10.04 -11.05 -0.42
CA GLU A 30 11.18 -11.53 0.35
C GLU A 30 11.99 -10.36 0.90
N PHE A 31 12.23 -10.37 2.20
CA PHE A 31 12.99 -9.30 2.85
C PHE A 31 13.67 -9.80 4.14
N PHE A 32 14.68 -9.04 4.58
CA PHE A 32 15.25 -9.19 5.91
C PHE A 32 14.67 -8.09 6.81
N LEU A 33 14.23 -8.44 8.00
CA LEU A 33 13.81 -7.51 9.04
C LEU A 33 14.62 -7.79 10.30
N ASN A 34 15.39 -6.79 10.75
CA ASN A 34 16.29 -6.90 11.90
C ASN A 34 17.22 -8.13 11.81
N GLY A 35 17.74 -8.41 10.61
CA GLY A 35 18.66 -9.52 10.32
C GLY A 35 18.01 -10.89 10.11
N LYS A 36 16.70 -11.04 10.31
CA LYS A 36 15.97 -12.29 10.04
C LYS A 36 15.31 -12.23 8.66
N LYS A 37 15.49 -13.27 7.84
CA LYS A 37 14.82 -13.40 6.54
C LYS A 37 13.36 -13.81 6.73
N TYR A 38 12.48 -13.15 5.97
CA TYR A 38 11.07 -13.48 5.84
C TYR A 38 10.72 -13.67 4.36
N THR A 39 9.82 -14.59 4.10
CA THR A 39 9.18 -14.81 2.80
C THR A 39 7.69 -14.81 3.04
N THR A 40 6.97 -13.99 2.29
CA THR A 40 5.51 -13.82 2.41
C THR A 40 4.83 -14.34 1.15
N PRO A 41 3.55 -14.74 1.23
CA PRO A 41 2.78 -15.15 0.06
C PRO A 41 2.70 -14.04 -0.99
N GLN A 42 2.58 -14.42 -2.27
CA GLN A 42 2.31 -13.45 -3.34
C GLN A 42 0.95 -12.77 -3.10
N GLY A 43 0.85 -11.48 -3.44
CA GLY A 43 -0.36 -10.70 -3.26
C GLY A 43 -0.49 -10.02 -1.89
N VAL A 44 0.45 -10.27 -0.94
CA VAL A 44 0.35 -9.72 0.42
C VAL A 44 0.31 -8.19 0.45
N ALA A 45 1.03 -7.49 -0.44
CA ALA A 45 1.02 -6.02 -0.49
C ALA A 45 -0.36 -5.48 -0.90
N HIS A 46 -0.97 -6.07 -1.92
CA HIS A 46 -2.32 -5.75 -2.37
C HIS A 46 -3.37 -6.12 -1.32
N TYR A 47 -3.23 -7.27 -0.69
CA TYR A 47 -4.11 -7.68 0.40
C TYR A 47 -4.03 -6.70 1.58
N LEU A 48 -2.82 -6.26 1.93
CA LEU A 48 -2.61 -5.28 2.98
C LEU A 48 -3.27 -3.94 2.61
N GLU A 49 -3.20 -3.51 1.34
CA GLU A 49 -3.88 -2.31 0.86
C GLU A 49 -5.37 -2.34 1.19
N HIS A 50 -6.07 -3.42 0.85
CA HIS A 50 -7.49 -3.60 1.18
C HIS A 50 -7.74 -3.52 2.68
N LYS A 51 -6.90 -4.18 3.48
CA LYS A 51 -7.08 -4.27 4.93
C LYS A 51 -6.74 -2.99 5.69
N MET A 52 -6.00 -2.05 5.08
CA MET A 52 -5.73 -0.76 5.71
C MET A 52 -6.97 0.12 5.89
N PHE A 53 -8.06 -0.15 5.16
CA PHE A 53 -9.33 0.54 5.38
C PHE A 53 -10.09 0.10 6.63
N ASP A 54 -9.72 -1.03 7.23
CA ASP A 54 -10.29 -1.47 8.50
C ASP A 54 -9.62 -0.76 9.67
N LEU A 55 -10.45 -0.23 10.56
CA LEU A 55 -10.04 0.45 11.78
C LEU A 55 -10.70 -0.21 12.99
N PRO A 56 -10.15 -0.09 14.20
CA PRO A 56 -10.76 -0.65 15.41
C PRO A 56 -12.21 -0.21 15.63
N GLU A 57 -12.53 1.01 15.22
CA GLU A 57 -13.85 1.63 15.36
C GLU A 57 -14.77 1.45 14.15
N GLY A 58 -14.31 0.81 13.06
CA GLY A 58 -15.11 0.60 11.87
C GLY A 58 -14.30 0.61 10.57
N ASN A 59 -14.78 1.32 9.54
CA ASN A 59 -14.14 1.35 8.23
C ASN A 59 -13.86 2.79 7.78
N ALA A 60 -12.65 3.06 7.33
CA ALA A 60 -12.19 4.38 6.91
C ALA A 60 -13.00 4.98 5.75
N MET A 61 -13.55 4.15 4.85
CA MET A 61 -14.40 4.65 3.75
C MET A 61 -15.67 5.33 4.29
N GLN A 62 -16.24 4.81 5.39
CA GLN A 62 -17.40 5.43 6.02
C GLN A 62 -17.03 6.73 6.74
N GLU A 63 -15.82 6.81 7.27
CA GLU A 63 -15.29 8.04 7.88
C GLU A 63 -15.08 9.13 6.82
N PHE A 64 -14.44 8.81 5.69
CA PHE A 64 -14.28 9.73 4.57
C PHE A 64 -15.62 10.25 4.03
N ALA A 65 -16.63 9.39 3.95
CA ALA A 65 -17.96 9.77 3.48
C ALA A 65 -18.61 10.86 4.34
N LYS A 66 -18.33 10.92 5.65
CA LYS A 66 -18.85 11.97 6.54
C LYS A 66 -18.33 13.36 6.16
N TYR A 67 -17.16 13.43 5.56
CA TYR A 67 -16.47 14.67 5.18
C TYR A 67 -16.38 14.84 3.65
N ALA A 68 -17.25 14.17 2.90
CA ALA A 68 -17.30 14.22 1.44
C ALA A 68 -15.93 13.95 0.76
N GLY A 69 -15.09 13.14 1.38
CA GLY A 69 -13.79 12.73 0.85
C GLY A 69 -13.95 11.59 -0.16
N ALA A 70 -13.51 11.81 -1.41
CA ALA A 70 -13.40 10.76 -2.42
C ALA A 70 -12.04 10.08 -2.24
N ASN A 71 -12.05 8.91 -1.64
CA ASN A 71 -10.84 8.14 -1.32
C ASN A 71 -10.62 6.99 -2.30
N ASN A 72 -9.35 6.58 -2.46
CA ASN A 72 -8.98 5.37 -3.17
C ASN A 72 -7.57 4.92 -2.74
N ALA A 73 -7.16 3.74 -3.19
CA ALA A 73 -5.82 3.20 -2.99
C ALA A 73 -5.39 2.41 -4.23
N PHE A 74 -4.11 2.12 -4.33
CA PHE A 74 -3.57 1.19 -5.32
C PHE A 74 -2.25 0.59 -4.85
N THR A 75 -1.99 -0.62 -5.28
CA THR A 75 -0.70 -1.31 -5.14
C THR A 75 -0.04 -1.44 -6.50
N SER A 76 1.24 -1.10 -6.56
CA SER A 76 2.10 -1.35 -7.71
C SER A 76 3.20 -2.37 -7.38
N TYR A 77 4.14 -2.55 -8.28
CA TYR A 77 5.30 -3.42 -8.04
C TYR A 77 6.20 -2.91 -6.91
N THR A 78 6.33 -1.59 -6.75
CA THR A 78 7.30 -0.98 -5.83
C THR A 78 6.68 -0.10 -4.74
N MET A 79 5.39 0.21 -4.80
CA MET A 79 4.74 1.05 -3.80
C MET A 79 3.28 0.68 -3.63
N THR A 80 2.74 0.97 -2.45
CA THR A 80 1.31 0.99 -2.15
C THR A 80 0.93 2.40 -1.70
N ALA A 81 -0.14 2.93 -2.27
CA ALA A 81 -0.53 4.31 -2.05
C ALA A 81 -2.02 4.44 -1.72
N TYR A 82 -2.32 5.43 -0.90
CA TYR A 82 -3.66 5.78 -0.43
C TYR A 82 -3.86 7.27 -0.62
N TYR A 83 -5.04 7.69 -1.06
CA TYR A 83 -5.29 9.09 -1.30
C TYR A 83 -6.74 9.49 -1.07
N VAL A 84 -6.94 10.78 -0.87
CA VAL A 84 -8.25 11.39 -0.78
C VAL A 84 -8.28 12.69 -1.55
N GLU A 85 -9.35 12.91 -2.32
CA GLU A 85 -9.72 14.19 -2.93
C GLU A 85 -10.89 14.79 -2.17
N CYS A 86 -10.83 16.10 -1.93
CA CYS A 86 -11.94 16.84 -1.32
C CYS A 86 -11.94 18.30 -1.77
N THR A 87 -13.06 18.97 -1.63
CA THR A 87 -13.19 20.43 -1.81
C THR A 87 -13.22 21.18 -0.48
N GLU A 88 -13.70 20.51 0.55
CA GLU A 88 -13.82 20.99 1.93
C GLU A 88 -13.32 19.93 2.88
N HIS A 89 -13.16 20.24 4.15
CA HIS A 89 -12.79 19.28 5.21
C HIS A 89 -11.48 18.53 4.95
N LEU A 90 -10.46 19.23 4.40
CA LEU A 90 -9.16 18.58 4.17
C LEU A 90 -8.52 18.10 5.48
N GLU A 91 -8.63 18.86 6.56
CA GLU A 91 -8.01 18.52 7.84
C GLU A 91 -8.55 17.18 8.36
N GLU A 92 -9.87 16.99 8.35
CA GLU A 92 -10.53 15.76 8.80
C GLU A 92 -10.20 14.59 7.86
N ASN A 93 -10.27 14.81 6.55
CA ASN A 93 -9.94 13.79 5.56
C ASN A 93 -8.46 13.38 5.66
N PHE A 94 -7.56 14.33 5.86
CA PHE A 94 -6.12 14.05 6.01
C PHE A 94 -5.82 13.33 7.34
N GLU A 95 -6.54 13.64 8.43
CA GLU A 95 -6.44 12.90 9.68
C GLU A 95 -6.86 11.44 9.52
N ILE A 96 -7.99 11.17 8.84
CA ILE A 96 -8.46 9.82 8.54
C ILE A 96 -7.39 9.07 7.74
N LEU A 97 -6.85 9.70 6.68
CA LEU A 97 -5.84 9.10 5.81
C LEU A 97 -4.57 8.72 6.58
N LEU A 98 -4.03 9.61 7.40
CA LEU A 98 -2.84 9.33 8.21
C LEU A 98 -3.10 8.22 9.24
N ARG A 99 -4.22 8.29 9.96
CA ARG A 99 -4.62 7.29 10.93
C ARG A 99 -4.78 5.93 10.29
N MET A 100 -5.46 5.84 9.16
CA MET A 100 -5.65 4.62 8.39
C MET A 100 -4.30 3.97 8.04
N VAL A 101 -3.37 4.74 7.48
CA VAL A 101 -2.07 4.20 7.03
C VAL A 101 -1.14 3.85 8.20
N THR A 102 -1.28 4.49 9.36
CA THR A 102 -0.40 4.25 10.51
C THR A 102 -0.97 3.28 11.54
N THR A 103 -2.25 2.88 11.42
CA THR A 103 -2.91 1.96 12.35
C THR A 103 -3.10 0.59 11.71
N GLY A 104 -2.25 -0.35 12.06
CA GLY A 104 -2.41 -1.75 11.62
C GLY A 104 -3.48 -2.46 12.47
N TYR A 105 -4.67 -2.64 11.93
CA TYR A 105 -5.75 -3.38 12.58
C TYR A 105 -6.17 -4.58 11.72
N PHE A 106 -5.75 -5.78 12.13
CA PHE A 106 -5.98 -7.03 11.39
C PHE A 106 -6.54 -8.08 12.34
N THR A 107 -7.72 -8.60 12.02
CA THR A 107 -8.33 -9.73 12.73
C THR A 107 -8.48 -10.90 11.76
N ASP A 108 -8.39 -12.13 12.25
CA ASP A 108 -8.54 -13.32 11.39
C ASP A 108 -9.88 -13.34 10.68
N GLU A 109 -10.95 -12.91 11.36
CA GLU A 109 -12.29 -12.81 10.77
C GLU A 109 -12.34 -11.83 9.60
N SER A 110 -11.78 -10.61 9.78
CA SER A 110 -11.77 -9.59 8.74
C SER A 110 -10.87 -9.98 7.55
N VAL A 111 -9.75 -10.65 7.83
CA VAL A 111 -8.87 -11.19 6.79
C VAL A 111 -9.60 -12.28 5.99
N GLN A 112 -10.23 -13.23 6.65
CA GLN A 112 -10.98 -14.29 5.96
C GLN A 112 -12.12 -13.75 5.10
N LYS A 113 -12.83 -12.72 5.56
CA LYS A 113 -13.89 -12.07 4.80
C LYS A 113 -13.37 -11.40 3.52
N GLU A 114 -12.24 -10.69 3.61
CA GLU A 114 -11.62 -9.98 2.48
C GLU A 114 -11.12 -10.92 1.40
N ARG A 115 -10.67 -12.12 1.79
CA ARG A 115 -10.15 -13.13 0.85
C ARG A 115 -11.10 -13.43 -0.30
N GLY A 116 -12.40 -13.52 -0.02
CA GLY A 116 -13.42 -13.75 -1.05
C GLY A 116 -13.53 -12.60 -2.06
N ILE A 117 -13.38 -11.36 -1.59
CA ILE A 117 -13.43 -10.15 -2.43
C ILE A 117 -12.21 -10.11 -3.34
N ILE A 118 -11.01 -10.29 -2.78
CA ILE A 118 -9.75 -10.28 -3.55
C ILE A 118 -9.71 -11.45 -4.55
N ALA A 119 -10.21 -12.64 -4.18
CA ALA A 119 -10.29 -13.77 -5.11
C ALA A 119 -11.19 -13.47 -6.33
N GLN A 120 -12.25 -12.69 -6.17
CA GLN A 120 -13.10 -12.23 -7.27
C GLN A 120 -12.36 -11.23 -8.16
N GLU A 121 -11.60 -10.32 -7.55
CA GLU A 121 -10.81 -9.32 -8.27
C GLU A 121 -9.68 -9.99 -9.08
N ILE A 122 -8.97 -10.97 -8.53
CA ILE A 122 -7.97 -11.76 -9.26
C ILE A 122 -8.60 -12.39 -10.52
N LYS A 123 -9.76 -13.02 -10.39
CA LYS A 123 -10.46 -13.61 -11.54
C LYS A 123 -10.86 -12.57 -12.59
N MET A 124 -11.24 -11.38 -12.17
CA MET A 124 -11.54 -10.28 -13.09
C MET A 124 -10.30 -9.85 -13.88
N TYR A 125 -9.11 -9.82 -13.26
CA TYR A 125 -7.86 -9.54 -13.97
C TYR A 125 -7.45 -10.69 -14.91
N GLU A 126 -7.66 -11.96 -14.51
CA GLU A 126 -7.42 -13.14 -15.37
C GLU A 126 -8.27 -13.11 -16.64
N ASP A 127 -9.50 -12.57 -16.57
CA ASP A 127 -10.40 -12.42 -17.72
C ASP A 127 -10.04 -11.20 -18.61
N SER A 128 -9.10 -10.36 -18.21
CA SER A 128 -8.66 -9.18 -18.96
C SER A 128 -7.52 -9.52 -19.91
N ALA A 129 -7.74 -9.32 -21.22
CA ALA A 129 -6.70 -9.55 -22.23
C ALA A 129 -5.48 -8.65 -22.04
N ASP A 130 -5.66 -7.39 -21.63
CA ASP A 130 -4.57 -6.45 -21.40
C ASP A 130 -3.73 -6.88 -20.20
N SER A 131 -4.37 -7.32 -19.11
CA SER A 131 -3.68 -7.87 -17.94
C SER A 131 -2.88 -9.12 -18.31
N ALA A 132 -3.49 -10.04 -19.06
CA ALA A 132 -2.84 -11.28 -19.49
C ALA A 132 -1.60 -11.01 -20.37
N VAL A 133 -1.65 -10.00 -21.25
CA VAL A 133 -0.49 -9.60 -22.08
C VAL A 133 0.65 -9.10 -21.20
N MET A 134 0.38 -8.20 -20.24
CA MET A 134 1.40 -7.65 -19.35
C MET A 134 2.02 -8.71 -18.44
N GLU A 135 1.20 -9.57 -17.85
CA GLU A 135 1.67 -10.66 -17.00
C GLU A 135 2.54 -11.65 -17.76
N ASN A 136 2.10 -12.06 -18.94
CA ASN A 136 2.89 -12.98 -19.78
C ASN A 136 4.19 -12.34 -20.26
N LEU A 137 4.18 -11.03 -20.57
CA LEU A 137 5.39 -10.30 -20.93
C LEU A 137 6.43 -10.37 -19.80
N PHE A 138 6.04 -10.00 -18.58
CA PHE A 138 6.96 -10.05 -17.43
C PHE A 138 7.40 -11.48 -17.09
N ARG A 139 6.51 -12.46 -17.22
CA ARG A 139 6.83 -13.87 -16.98
C ARG A 139 7.86 -14.42 -17.98
N ILE A 140 7.85 -13.91 -19.21
CA ILE A 140 8.83 -14.28 -20.25
C ILE A 140 10.15 -13.52 -20.06
N MET A 141 10.07 -12.22 -19.74
CA MET A 141 11.26 -11.35 -19.58
C MET A 141 12.10 -11.70 -18.36
N TYR A 142 11.45 -12.10 -17.25
CA TYR A 142 12.11 -12.32 -15.97
C TYR A 142 11.97 -13.78 -15.54
N GLN A 143 13.09 -14.39 -15.10
CA GLN A 143 13.10 -15.75 -14.56
C GLN A 143 13.09 -15.77 -13.03
N ASN A 144 13.84 -14.87 -12.41
CA ASN A 144 14.08 -14.84 -10.98
C ASN A 144 13.44 -13.65 -10.28
N HIS A 145 13.38 -12.50 -10.95
CA HIS A 145 12.86 -11.27 -10.35
C HIS A 145 11.36 -11.35 -10.04
N PRO A 146 10.92 -10.95 -8.83
CA PRO A 146 9.51 -11.08 -8.42
C PRO A 146 8.52 -10.21 -9.23
N VAL A 147 8.99 -9.27 -10.05
CA VAL A 147 8.12 -8.51 -10.98
C VAL A 147 7.34 -9.40 -11.96
N ARG A 148 7.78 -10.65 -12.15
CA ARG A 148 7.09 -11.66 -12.96
C ARG A 148 5.78 -12.15 -12.36
N ASN A 149 5.55 -11.89 -11.08
CA ASN A 149 4.37 -12.34 -10.35
C ASN A 149 3.26 -11.28 -10.45
N ASN A 150 2.01 -11.74 -10.43
CA ASN A 150 0.86 -10.85 -10.38
C ASN A 150 0.87 -10.01 -9.10
N ILE A 151 0.52 -8.73 -9.18
CA ILE A 151 0.46 -7.81 -8.04
C ILE A 151 -0.53 -8.30 -6.99
N ALA A 152 -1.70 -8.78 -7.42
CA ALA A 152 -2.73 -9.31 -6.53
C ALA A 152 -2.44 -10.75 -6.03
N GLY A 153 -1.39 -11.39 -6.55
CA GLY A 153 -1.10 -12.80 -6.29
C GLY A 153 -2.00 -13.74 -7.10
N THR A 154 -2.19 -14.94 -6.58
CA THR A 154 -3.13 -15.95 -7.10
C THR A 154 -4.14 -16.32 -6.04
N VAL A 155 -5.27 -16.96 -6.42
CA VAL A 155 -6.28 -17.44 -5.48
C VAL A 155 -5.65 -18.33 -4.41
N GLU A 156 -4.72 -19.20 -4.80
CA GLU A 156 -4.02 -20.11 -3.89
C GLU A 156 -3.06 -19.34 -2.95
N SER A 157 -2.32 -18.37 -3.46
CA SER A 157 -1.35 -17.65 -2.63
C SER A 157 -2.02 -16.77 -1.58
N ILE A 158 -3.19 -16.18 -1.87
CA ILE A 158 -3.91 -15.37 -0.90
C ILE A 158 -4.58 -16.21 0.22
N GLU A 159 -4.77 -17.51 0.01
CA GLU A 159 -5.24 -18.40 1.07
C GLU A 159 -4.24 -18.56 2.22
N GLU A 160 -2.96 -18.39 1.94
CA GLU A 160 -1.87 -18.46 2.93
C GLU A 160 -1.70 -17.16 3.74
N ILE A 161 -2.35 -16.07 3.33
CA ILE A 161 -2.23 -14.77 4.01
C ILE A 161 -3.05 -14.78 5.30
N THR A 162 -2.40 -14.42 6.41
CA THR A 162 -2.97 -14.37 7.76
C THR A 162 -2.87 -12.95 8.34
N ALA A 163 -3.59 -12.69 9.43
CA ALA A 163 -3.47 -11.44 10.18
C ALA A 163 -2.03 -11.18 10.65
N ASP A 164 -1.31 -12.23 11.07
CA ASP A 164 0.11 -12.12 11.47
C ASP A 164 1.01 -11.74 10.30
N THR A 165 0.75 -12.29 9.09
CA THR A 165 1.50 -11.93 7.88
C THR A 165 1.30 -10.45 7.52
N LEU A 166 0.05 -9.98 7.56
CA LEU A 166 -0.26 -8.57 7.29
C LEU A 166 0.36 -7.65 8.33
N LYS A 167 0.28 -8.03 9.61
CA LYS A 167 0.92 -7.30 10.70
C LYS A 167 2.43 -7.23 10.55
N LEU A 168 3.08 -8.33 10.17
CA LEU A 168 4.53 -8.37 9.90
C LEU A 168 4.91 -7.37 8.80
N CYS A 169 4.18 -7.36 7.68
CA CYS A 169 4.44 -6.44 6.57
C CYS A 169 4.17 -4.98 6.95
N HIS A 170 3.09 -4.72 7.69
CA HIS A 170 2.79 -3.39 8.19
C HIS A 170 3.89 -2.89 9.15
N ASP A 171 4.30 -3.69 10.13
CA ASP A 171 5.37 -3.34 11.07
C ASP A 171 6.74 -3.13 10.38
N ALA A 172 6.98 -3.81 9.25
CA ALA A 172 8.22 -3.68 8.49
C ALA A 172 8.23 -2.43 7.60
N PHE A 173 7.14 -2.13 6.89
CA PHE A 173 7.15 -1.19 5.77
C PHE A 173 6.30 0.08 5.99
N TYR A 174 5.37 0.10 6.95
CA TYR A 174 4.51 1.25 7.22
C TYR A 174 5.02 2.12 8.38
N ASP A 175 6.31 2.02 8.67
CA ASP A 175 6.97 2.97 9.57
C ASP A 175 7.04 4.35 8.90
N PRO A 176 6.82 5.45 9.64
CA PRO A 176 6.88 6.81 9.10
C PRO A 176 8.15 7.11 8.29
N SER A 177 9.29 6.50 8.62
CA SER A 177 10.53 6.69 7.88
C SER A 177 10.54 6.05 6.49
N ASN A 178 9.56 5.19 6.18
CA ASN A 178 9.36 4.54 4.89
C ASN A 178 8.10 5.05 4.17
N LEU A 179 7.48 6.13 4.69
CA LEU A 179 6.31 6.76 4.12
C LEU A 179 6.65 8.13 3.52
N ILE A 180 5.93 8.48 2.46
CA ILE A 180 5.89 9.83 1.92
C ILE A 180 4.45 10.34 1.95
N VAL A 181 4.28 11.59 2.37
CA VAL A 181 3.04 12.34 2.32
C VAL A 181 3.17 13.45 1.29
N CYS A 182 2.19 13.57 0.38
CA CYS A 182 2.08 14.67 -0.55
C CYS A 182 0.70 15.32 -0.42
N VAL A 183 0.66 16.63 -0.21
CA VAL A 183 -0.59 17.39 -0.18
C VAL A 183 -0.51 18.52 -1.20
N ILE A 184 -1.55 18.65 -2.03
CA ILE A 184 -1.63 19.69 -3.06
C ILE A 184 -3.02 20.34 -3.06
N GLY A 185 -3.08 21.67 -3.20
CA GLY A 185 -4.31 22.43 -3.28
C GLY A 185 -4.20 23.80 -2.64
N ASP A 186 -5.34 24.43 -2.40
CA ASP A 186 -5.43 25.67 -1.62
C ASP A 186 -5.31 25.35 -0.13
N VAL A 187 -4.08 25.24 0.34
CA VAL A 187 -3.70 24.78 1.67
C VAL A 187 -2.56 25.64 2.22
N ASP A 188 -2.44 25.69 3.54
CA ASP A 188 -1.28 26.27 4.22
C ASP A 188 -0.28 25.16 4.56
N ALA A 189 0.93 25.25 4.04
CA ALA A 189 1.95 24.23 4.21
C ALA A 189 2.34 24.03 5.68
N ALA A 190 2.36 25.10 6.48
CA ALA A 190 2.71 25.00 7.91
C ALA A 190 1.66 24.19 8.69
N SER A 191 0.38 24.44 8.43
CA SER A 191 -0.74 23.68 9.00
C SER A 191 -0.68 22.20 8.65
N VAL A 192 -0.46 21.87 7.38
CA VAL A 192 -0.36 20.46 6.91
C VAL A 192 0.81 19.75 7.59
N ILE A 193 1.97 20.39 7.68
CA ILE A 193 3.17 19.81 8.31
C ILE A 193 2.93 19.61 9.82
N GLU A 194 2.31 20.56 10.50
CA GLU A 194 2.01 20.42 11.93
C GLU A 194 0.99 19.32 12.20
N GLN A 195 -0.04 19.22 11.37
CA GLN A 195 -1.02 18.14 11.46
C GLN A 195 -0.36 16.77 11.22
N ALA A 196 0.48 16.64 10.20
CA ALA A 196 1.23 15.41 9.94
C ALA A 196 2.13 15.03 11.12
N ARG A 197 2.82 16.02 11.71
CA ARG A 197 3.67 15.81 12.89
C ARG A 197 2.89 15.33 14.11
N ARG A 198 1.73 15.92 14.35
CA ARG A 198 0.86 15.60 15.50
C ARG A 198 0.24 14.20 15.39
N LEU A 199 -0.19 13.83 14.18
CA LEU A 199 -0.97 12.61 13.94
C LEU A 199 -0.11 11.38 13.64
N THR A 200 1.15 11.57 13.25
CA THR A 200 2.01 10.43 12.90
C THR A 200 2.81 9.96 14.14
N PRO A 201 2.79 8.66 14.46
CA PRO A 201 3.50 8.12 15.61
C PRO A 201 5.02 8.31 15.49
N ALA A 202 5.71 8.16 16.62
CA ALA A 202 7.16 8.05 16.63
C ALA A 202 7.56 6.76 15.89
N GLY A 203 8.28 6.87 14.79
CA GLY A 203 8.71 5.70 14.02
C GLY A 203 9.64 4.79 14.82
N LYS A 204 9.54 3.50 14.59
CA LYS A 204 10.44 2.46 15.15
C LYS A 204 11.74 2.35 14.34
N LYS A 205 11.72 2.85 13.09
CA LYS A 205 12.81 2.77 12.10
C LYS A 205 13.35 1.34 11.94
N PRO A 206 12.51 0.39 11.56
CA PRO A 206 12.94 -0.99 11.41
C PRO A 206 14.06 -1.10 10.37
N GLN A 207 15.04 -1.94 10.65
CA GLN A 207 16.09 -2.23 9.68
C GLN A 207 15.60 -3.33 8.76
N PHE A 208 15.30 -3.00 7.52
CA PHE A 208 14.94 -3.98 6.51
C PHE A 208 15.88 -3.92 5.29
N ALA A 209 16.03 -5.04 4.62
CA ALA A 209 16.71 -5.14 3.33
C ALA A 209 15.89 -6.02 2.40
N ARG A 210 15.67 -5.57 1.17
CA ARG A 210 14.90 -6.25 0.15
C ARG A 210 15.70 -7.39 -0.49
N CYS A 211 14.99 -8.43 -0.94
CA CYS A 211 15.58 -9.56 -1.64
C CYS A 211 14.74 -9.86 -2.89
N TYR A 212 15.34 -9.64 -4.05
CA TYR A 212 14.65 -9.82 -5.34
C TYR A 212 15.09 -11.09 -6.09
N GLY A 213 15.62 -12.06 -5.36
CA GLY A 213 16.08 -13.33 -5.91
C GLY A 213 17.49 -13.27 -6.51
N ALA A 214 17.84 -14.31 -7.26
CA ALA A 214 19.11 -14.38 -7.97
C ALA A 214 19.13 -13.39 -9.16
N PRO A 215 20.32 -12.94 -9.61
CA PRO A 215 20.43 -12.18 -10.84
C PRO A 215 19.78 -12.90 -12.02
N GLU A 216 19.20 -12.12 -12.93
CA GLU A 216 18.67 -12.66 -14.19
C GLU A 216 19.80 -13.25 -15.03
N PRO A 217 19.58 -14.35 -15.79
CA PRO A 217 20.60 -14.90 -16.68
C PRO A 217 20.92 -13.93 -17.82
N GLU A 218 22.20 -13.88 -18.22
CA GLU A 218 22.66 -13.01 -19.31
C GLU A 218 22.12 -13.39 -20.70
N GLN A 219 21.56 -14.60 -20.85
CA GLN A 219 21.05 -15.10 -22.14
C GLN A 219 19.51 -15.16 -22.12
N VAL A 220 18.90 -14.59 -23.15
CA VAL A 220 17.48 -14.77 -23.45
C VAL A 220 17.24 -16.23 -23.82
N GLN A 221 16.54 -16.96 -22.97
CA GLN A 221 16.04 -18.30 -23.35
C GLN A 221 14.80 -18.12 -24.21
N THR A 222 14.89 -18.54 -25.47
CA THR A 222 13.70 -18.73 -26.30
C THR A 222 12.91 -19.92 -25.77
N ARG A 223 11.71 -19.69 -25.30
CA ARG A 223 10.73 -20.71 -24.94
C ARG A 223 9.75 -20.92 -26.05
#